data_7ba75751cc2f3d7213c26a3518e46377
#
_entry.id   7ba75751cc2f3d7213c26a3518e46377
#
_cell.length_a   1.000
_cell.length_b   1.000
_cell.length_c   1.000
_cell.angle_alpha   90.00
_cell.angle_beta   90.00
_cell.angle_gamma   90.00
#
_symmetry.space_group_name_H-M   'P 1'
#
loop_
_entity.id
_entity.type
_entity.pdbx_description
1 polymer ?
#
loop_
_entity_poly.entity_id
_entity_poly.type
_entity_poly.pdbx_seq_one_letter_code
_entity_poly.pdbx_strand_id
1 'polypeptide(L)'
;MRPLLLCVFTATTLAAQEPIAKAEYAARRDSLAAKIGTGAVIAFGGVTPITDYGPFYQLPAFNYLTGYQLADAALVIIVQAGKPANTTLFVNRTAPRRSIYYGAEPDSASLASNLGLASRPIADITKVADSIAEMGYPVWHVRDFRAADFATQDSLTKGAQFIKALTARHSGLQVHDAHPLVNALRARKSDAELALIKKAAEISAEGHKELMKKATEGSAEYDYQATIEGAFLRGGAERPAYGAIVGSGPLTSQLHYMKNRRRFEPGEVVVVDAAAEYHGYAADVTRTIPVSGTFTPEQRAIYKLVRESQAAAERNAKVGMTFSASADSSVAVRAKGLAKLGLVESEDATYDPPWQVDCAATPRACQQAYIWMIHGITHGLGLEVHDPMQAYTAGKFQVGDAFVIEPGIYINPKLLDMLPDTPKNRAFIAKVRPIALRYANTGVRIEDAYVLTDKGLEWISRVPRDLEDVEALTKRPRPVP
;
A
#
# COMPACT_ATOMS: atom_id res chain seq x y z
N MET A 1 -25.45 55.04 34.55
CA MET A 1 -24.69 53.78 34.76
C MET A 1 -25.28 52.70 33.86
N ARG A 2 -24.57 52.31 32.81
CA ARG A 2 -24.95 51.22 31.93
C ARG A 2 -24.21 49.96 32.37
N PRO A 3 -24.85 48.79 32.53
CA PRO A 3 -24.16 47.59 32.89
C PRO A 3 -23.35 47.06 31.68
N LEU A 4 -22.08 46.78 31.87
CA LEU A 4 -21.21 46.10 30.94
C LEU A 4 -21.57 44.61 31.00
N LEU A 5 -22.14 44.07 29.92
CA LEU A 5 -22.37 42.62 29.77
C LEU A 5 -21.02 41.98 29.37
N LEU A 6 -20.40 41.28 30.32
CA LEU A 6 -19.20 40.47 30.07
C LEU A 6 -19.62 39.14 29.40
N CYS A 7 -19.49 39.05 28.07
CA CYS A 7 -19.63 37.80 27.39
C CYS A 7 -18.38 36.95 27.63
N VAL A 8 -18.47 35.97 28.51
CA VAL A 8 -17.45 34.93 28.66
C VAL A 8 -17.60 33.95 27.49
N PHE A 9 -16.74 34.10 26.48
CA PHE A 9 -16.56 33.07 25.47
C PHE A 9 -15.80 31.89 26.10
N THR A 10 -16.52 30.84 26.46
CA THR A 10 -15.88 29.56 26.73
C THR A 10 -15.41 29.01 25.39
N ALA A 11 -14.14 29.15 25.07
CA ALA A 11 -13.50 28.43 24.01
C ALA A 11 -13.47 26.94 24.43
N THR A 12 -14.46 26.15 23.99
CA THR A 12 -14.34 24.72 23.98
C THR A 12 -13.27 24.39 22.94
N THR A 13 -12.05 24.13 23.41
CA THR A 13 -11.05 23.44 22.58
C THR A 13 -11.67 22.10 22.23
N LEU A 14 -12.19 21.95 21.01
CA LEU A 14 -12.38 20.61 20.45
C LEU A 14 -10.98 19.99 20.43
N ALA A 15 -10.69 19.16 21.44
CA ALA A 15 -9.59 18.21 21.32
C ALA A 15 -9.88 17.39 20.06
N ALA A 16 -8.98 17.44 19.06
CA ALA A 16 -9.11 16.58 17.89
C ALA A 16 -9.25 15.14 18.42
N GLN A 17 -10.39 14.55 18.16
CA GLN A 17 -10.65 13.17 18.56
C GLN A 17 -9.68 12.30 17.77
N GLU A 18 -8.92 11.45 18.47
CA GLU A 18 -8.04 10.48 17.82
C GLU A 18 -8.86 9.69 16.79
N PRO A 19 -8.38 9.53 15.56
CA PRO A 19 -9.17 8.96 14.46
C PRO A 19 -9.61 7.52 14.71
N ILE A 20 -8.81 6.76 15.49
CA ILE A 20 -9.15 5.42 15.99
C ILE A 20 -9.31 5.50 17.51
N ALA A 21 -10.45 5.09 18.03
CA ALA A 21 -10.72 5.13 19.45
C ALA A 21 -9.80 4.19 20.24
N LYS A 22 -9.34 4.61 21.43
CA LYS A 22 -8.50 3.77 22.31
C LYS A 22 -9.11 2.41 22.63
N ALA A 23 -10.44 2.32 22.72
CA ALA A 23 -11.16 1.07 22.94
C ALA A 23 -10.97 0.07 21.80
N GLU A 24 -10.82 0.56 20.56
CA GLU A 24 -10.56 -0.30 19.40
C GLU A 24 -9.16 -0.89 19.46
N TYR A 25 -8.14 -0.11 19.79
CA TYR A 25 -6.79 -0.64 20.02
C TYR A 25 -6.78 -1.70 21.15
N ALA A 26 -7.54 -1.49 22.21
CA ALA A 26 -7.71 -2.50 23.27
C ALA A 26 -8.33 -3.79 22.73
N ALA A 27 -9.43 -3.69 21.97
CA ALA A 27 -10.11 -4.85 21.38
C ALA A 27 -9.21 -5.62 20.39
N ARG A 28 -8.33 -4.94 19.64
CA ARG A 28 -7.33 -5.57 18.75
C ARG A 28 -6.32 -6.38 19.56
N ARG A 29 -5.81 -5.84 20.69
CA ARG A 29 -4.90 -6.54 21.59
C ARG A 29 -5.58 -7.73 22.27
N ASP A 30 -6.82 -7.59 22.73
CA ASP A 30 -7.61 -8.67 23.30
C ASP A 30 -7.87 -9.79 22.29
N SER A 31 -8.16 -9.44 21.04
CA SER A 31 -8.34 -10.39 19.95
C SER A 31 -7.05 -11.16 19.63
N LEU A 32 -5.89 -10.50 19.70
CA LEU A 32 -4.60 -11.16 19.56
C LEU A 32 -4.31 -12.08 20.75
N ALA A 33 -4.54 -11.59 21.96
CA ALA A 33 -4.35 -12.37 23.21
C ALA A 33 -5.20 -13.64 23.21
N ALA A 34 -6.46 -13.56 22.77
CA ALA A 34 -7.35 -14.72 22.68
C ALA A 34 -6.84 -15.82 21.73
N LYS A 35 -6.09 -15.45 20.70
CA LYS A 35 -5.50 -16.41 19.75
C LYS A 35 -4.25 -17.12 20.29
N ILE A 36 -3.60 -16.55 21.29
CA ILE A 36 -2.32 -17.03 21.84
C ILE A 36 -2.55 -18.01 23.00
N GLY A 37 -3.60 -17.81 23.79
CA GLY A 37 -3.86 -18.59 24.99
C GLY A 37 -2.98 -18.15 26.16
N THR A 38 -1.98 -18.96 26.56
CA THR A 38 -1.02 -18.59 27.61
C THR A 38 0.34 -18.29 26.99
N GLY A 39 0.97 -17.19 27.39
CA GLY A 39 2.27 -16.74 26.87
C GLY A 39 2.42 -15.22 26.91
N ALA A 40 3.36 -14.71 26.17
CA ALA A 40 3.56 -13.26 26.04
C ALA A 40 3.78 -12.83 24.59
N VAL A 41 3.12 -11.74 24.18
CA VAL A 41 3.44 -11.05 22.91
C VAL A 41 4.48 -10.00 23.16
N ILE A 42 5.50 -9.92 22.30
CA ILE A 42 6.48 -8.85 22.30
C ILE A 42 6.51 -8.22 20.89
N ALA A 43 6.23 -6.92 20.82
CA ALA A 43 6.31 -6.14 19.60
C ALA A 43 7.19 -4.92 19.80
N PHE A 44 8.02 -4.61 18.83
CA PHE A 44 8.81 -3.37 18.82
C PHE A 44 8.22 -2.38 17.82
N GLY A 45 8.23 -1.10 18.18
CA GLY A 45 7.97 0.00 17.27
C GLY A 45 9.20 0.38 16.45
N GLY A 46 9.03 1.30 15.53
CA GLY A 46 10.11 1.87 14.74
C GLY A 46 11.16 2.55 15.62
N VAL A 47 12.39 2.58 15.11
CA VAL A 47 13.53 3.22 15.78
C VAL A 47 13.71 4.64 15.32
N THR A 48 14.34 5.48 16.15
CA THR A 48 14.76 6.83 15.75
C THR A 48 15.56 6.76 14.46
N PRO A 49 15.23 7.57 13.42
CA PRO A 49 16.01 7.60 12.18
C PRO A 49 17.48 7.89 12.46
N ILE A 50 18.36 7.18 11.74
CA ILE A 50 19.82 7.34 11.86
C ILE A 50 20.35 8.59 11.15
N THR A 51 19.52 9.22 10.32
CA THR A 51 19.85 10.48 9.65
C THR A 51 19.25 11.65 10.42
N ASP A 52 20.01 12.72 10.58
CA ASP A 52 19.58 13.94 11.27
C ASP A 52 18.30 14.49 10.58
N TYR A 53 17.33 14.85 11.42
CA TYR A 53 16.06 15.45 11.01
C TYR A 53 15.23 14.64 10.03
N GLY A 54 15.49 13.33 9.88
CA GLY A 54 14.65 12.43 9.11
C GLY A 54 13.26 12.28 9.76
N PRO A 55 12.16 12.27 8.98
CA PRO A 55 10.83 12.02 9.51
C PRO A 55 10.74 10.60 10.07
N PHE A 56 10.02 10.46 11.19
CA PHE A 56 9.72 9.15 11.78
C PHE A 56 8.32 8.69 11.38
N TYR A 57 8.19 7.43 11.01
CA TYR A 57 6.93 6.77 10.76
C TYR A 57 6.87 5.45 11.52
N GLN A 58 5.73 5.22 12.16
CA GLN A 58 5.56 4.02 12.98
C GLN A 58 5.38 2.76 12.14
N LEU A 59 5.89 1.63 12.66
CA LEU A 59 5.70 0.33 12.02
C LEU A 59 4.22 -0.08 12.02
N PRO A 60 3.69 -0.58 10.89
CA PRO A 60 2.26 -0.84 10.72
C PRO A 60 1.66 -1.76 11.78
N ALA A 61 2.29 -2.91 12.07
CA ALA A 61 1.80 -3.85 13.08
C ALA A 61 1.82 -3.27 14.50
N PHE A 62 2.84 -2.48 14.84
CA PHE A 62 2.95 -1.81 16.12
C PHE A 62 1.89 -0.69 16.25
N ASN A 63 1.72 0.12 15.20
CA ASN A 63 0.66 1.12 15.14
C ASN A 63 -0.72 0.50 15.30
N TYR A 64 -1.01 -0.60 14.59
CA TYR A 64 -2.27 -1.33 14.67
C TYR A 64 -2.63 -1.77 16.09
N LEU A 65 -1.63 -2.18 16.88
CA LEU A 65 -1.84 -2.66 18.25
C LEU A 65 -1.86 -1.56 19.31
N THR A 66 -1.25 -0.39 19.04
CA THR A 66 -1.00 0.61 20.09
C THR A 66 -1.56 2.00 19.82
N GLY A 67 -1.59 2.45 18.57
CA GLY A 67 -1.81 3.85 18.21
C GLY A 67 -0.65 4.79 18.60
N TYR A 68 0.45 4.27 19.17
CA TYR A 68 1.58 5.07 19.62
C TYR A 68 2.51 5.48 18.47
N GLN A 69 2.72 6.78 18.30
CA GLN A 69 3.37 7.37 17.13
C GLN A 69 4.83 7.81 17.35
N LEU A 70 5.42 7.55 18.52
CA LEU A 70 6.82 7.93 18.77
C LEU A 70 7.75 6.72 18.62
N ALA A 71 9.03 7.02 18.32
CA ALA A 71 10.07 6.02 18.10
C ALA A 71 10.51 5.32 19.40
N ASP A 72 11.27 4.24 19.23
CA ASP A 72 11.97 3.52 20.29
C ASP A 72 11.07 2.97 21.40
N ALA A 73 9.88 2.52 21.05
CA ALA A 73 8.93 1.90 21.96
C ALA A 73 8.83 0.38 21.77
N ALA A 74 8.26 -0.31 22.75
CA ALA A 74 7.89 -1.71 22.64
C ALA A 74 6.59 -1.99 23.40
N LEU A 75 5.86 -3.03 22.99
CA LEU A 75 4.64 -3.51 23.63
C LEU A 75 4.88 -4.93 24.14
N VAL A 76 4.45 -5.17 25.39
CA VAL A 76 4.37 -6.52 25.95
C VAL A 76 2.94 -6.78 26.38
N ILE A 77 2.38 -7.92 25.93
CA ILE A 77 1.06 -8.41 26.34
C ILE A 77 1.27 -9.76 27.01
N ILE A 78 1.03 -9.86 28.31
CA ILE A 78 1.11 -11.12 29.05
C ILE A 78 -0.30 -11.71 29.14
N VAL A 79 -0.44 -12.94 28.64
CA VAL A 79 -1.71 -13.69 28.60
C VAL A 79 -1.64 -14.87 29.53
N GLN A 80 -2.61 -14.99 30.41
CA GLN A 80 -2.77 -16.13 31.31
C GLN A 80 -4.20 -16.68 31.17
N ALA A 81 -4.33 -17.98 31.06
CA ALA A 81 -5.65 -18.60 30.94
C ALA A 81 -6.58 -18.15 32.06
N GLY A 82 -7.78 -17.72 31.71
CA GLY A 82 -8.83 -17.30 32.66
C GLY A 82 -8.61 -15.91 33.28
N LYS A 83 -7.61 -15.15 32.86
CA LYS A 83 -7.34 -13.77 33.32
C LYS A 83 -7.36 -12.78 32.17
N PRO A 84 -7.73 -11.52 32.43
CA PRO A 84 -7.54 -10.45 31.46
C PRO A 84 -6.05 -10.31 31.06
N ALA A 85 -5.79 -10.02 29.79
CA ALA A 85 -4.43 -9.80 29.32
C ALA A 85 -3.82 -8.55 29.98
N ASN A 86 -2.59 -8.68 30.46
CA ASN A 86 -1.85 -7.55 31.02
C ASN A 86 -0.99 -6.91 29.93
N THR A 87 -1.31 -5.68 29.56
CA THR A 87 -0.64 -4.95 28.49
C THR A 87 0.17 -3.81 29.04
N THR A 88 1.45 -3.73 28.65
CA THR A 88 2.37 -2.65 29.06
C THR A 88 3.10 -2.11 27.83
N LEU A 89 3.06 -0.79 27.67
CA LEU A 89 3.84 -0.06 26.69
C LEU A 89 5.17 0.36 27.31
N PHE A 90 6.27 0.00 26.68
CA PHE A 90 7.61 0.40 27.07
C PHE A 90 8.07 1.56 26.19
N VAL A 91 8.38 2.71 26.82
CA VAL A 91 8.71 3.94 26.10
C VAL A 91 10.07 4.48 26.52
N ASN A 92 10.70 5.18 25.61
CA ASN A 92 11.88 5.97 25.94
C ASN A 92 11.42 7.16 26.80
N ARG A 93 12.20 7.51 27.82
CA ARG A 93 11.96 8.73 28.61
C ARG A 93 13.00 9.74 28.20
N THR A 94 12.54 10.80 27.59
CA THR A 94 13.41 11.86 27.10
C THR A 94 14.06 12.62 28.26
N ALA A 95 15.37 12.82 28.18
CA ALA A 95 16.05 13.75 29.08
C ALA A 95 15.47 15.17 28.91
N PRO A 96 15.31 15.97 29.98
CA PRO A 96 14.70 17.31 29.91
C PRO A 96 15.30 18.21 28.83
N ARG A 97 16.62 18.12 28.59
CA ARG A 97 17.31 18.87 27.54
C ARG A 97 16.81 18.54 26.14
N ARG A 98 16.52 17.27 25.87
CA ARG A 98 16.03 16.82 24.56
C ARG A 98 14.61 17.36 24.30
N SER A 99 13.81 17.52 25.32
CA SER A 99 12.45 18.09 25.19
C SER A 99 12.43 19.50 24.64
N ILE A 100 13.53 20.25 24.77
CA ILE A 100 13.66 21.60 24.19
C ILE A 100 13.70 21.50 22.65
N TYR A 101 14.29 20.45 22.11
CA TYR A 101 14.47 20.29 20.66
C TYR A 101 13.31 19.57 19.99
N TYR A 102 12.67 18.61 20.68
CA TYR A 102 11.69 17.68 20.04
C TYR A 102 10.31 17.72 20.72
N GLY A 103 10.12 18.61 21.69
CA GLY A 103 8.93 18.63 22.53
C GLY A 103 9.00 17.60 23.67
N ALA A 104 8.09 17.75 24.64
CA ALA A 104 7.96 16.81 25.73
C ALA A 104 7.26 15.52 25.25
N GLU A 105 7.84 14.37 25.56
CA GLU A 105 7.15 13.10 25.36
C GLU A 105 5.99 12.95 26.36
N PRO A 106 4.91 12.23 25.96
CA PRO A 106 3.78 11.99 26.86
C PRO A 106 4.22 11.22 28.10
N ASP A 107 3.80 11.69 29.27
CA ASP A 107 4.04 11.00 30.54
C ASP A 107 3.10 9.78 30.70
N SER A 108 3.31 9.00 31.76
CA SER A 108 2.52 7.79 32.01
C SER A 108 1.03 8.06 32.20
N ALA A 109 0.67 9.24 32.75
CA ALA A 109 -0.72 9.62 32.94
C ALA A 109 -1.40 9.96 31.60
N SER A 110 -0.69 10.70 30.75
CA SER A 110 -1.13 11.01 29.38
C SER A 110 -1.29 9.74 28.52
N LEU A 111 -0.35 8.80 28.61
CA LEU A 111 -0.44 7.53 27.88
C LEU A 111 -1.63 6.66 28.36
N ALA A 112 -1.86 6.59 29.66
CA ALA A 112 -3.02 5.92 30.21
C ALA A 112 -4.34 6.60 29.82
N SER A 113 -4.37 7.92 29.82
CA SER A 113 -5.56 8.69 29.41
C SER A 113 -5.87 8.54 27.92
N ASN A 114 -4.86 8.74 27.06
CA ASN A 114 -5.06 8.83 25.61
C ASN A 114 -5.12 7.46 24.92
N LEU A 115 -4.24 6.53 25.32
CA LEU A 115 -4.12 5.22 24.68
C LEU A 115 -4.70 4.07 25.52
N GLY A 116 -5.04 4.33 26.78
CA GLY A 116 -5.50 3.27 27.70
C GLY A 116 -4.39 2.27 28.04
N LEU A 117 -3.12 2.67 27.99
CA LEU A 117 -1.96 1.80 28.19
C LEU A 117 -1.16 2.21 29.43
N ALA A 118 -0.93 1.23 30.33
CA ALA A 118 0.13 1.40 31.34
C ALA A 118 1.49 1.48 30.66
N SER A 119 2.40 2.29 31.18
CA SER A 119 3.72 2.47 30.58
C SER A 119 4.86 2.32 31.57
N ARG A 120 6.00 1.83 31.05
CA ARG A 120 7.26 1.65 31.78
C ARG A 120 8.42 2.17 30.94
N PRO A 121 9.59 2.49 31.54
CA PRO A 121 10.79 2.80 30.79
C PRO A 121 11.21 1.65 29.87
N ILE A 122 11.64 1.95 28.64
CA ILE A 122 12.10 0.92 27.67
C ILE A 122 13.30 0.12 28.23
N ALA A 123 14.09 0.70 29.12
CA ALA A 123 15.21 0.01 29.79
C ALA A 123 14.76 -1.22 30.61
N ASP A 124 13.48 -1.26 31.04
CA ASP A 124 12.94 -2.36 31.83
C ASP A 124 12.56 -3.58 30.99
N ILE A 125 12.49 -3.46 29.65
CA ILE A 125 11.92 -4.52 28.80
C ILE A 125 12.73 -5.83 28.89
N THR A 126 14.04 -5.77 28.99
CA THR A 126 14.90 -6.95 29.12
C THR A 126 14.57 -7.71 30.40
N LYS A 127 14.48 -7.02 31.53
CA LYS A 127 14.14 -7.64 32.80
C LYS A 127 12.74 -8.29 32.79
N VAL A 128 11.78 -7.64 32.13
CA VAL A 128 10.40 -8.21 32.00
C VAL A 128 10.41 -9.42 31.10
N ALA A 129 11.13 -9.39 29.98
CA ALA A 129 11.23 -10.53 29.08
C ALA A 129 11.97 -11.72 29.70
N ASP A 130 13.03 -11.47 30.47
CA ASP A 130 13.72 -12.51 31.24
C ASP A 130 12.78 -13.17 32.27
N SER A 131 11.99 -12.37 33.00
CA SER A 131 10.97 -12.91 33.94
C SER A 131 9.89 -13.74 33.24
N ILE A 132 9.48 -13.36 32.02
CA ILE A 132 8.53 -14.14 31.20
C ILE A 132 9.14 -15.49 30.83
N ALA A 133 10.40 -15.51 30.40
CA ALA A 133 11.11 -16.73 30.07
C ALA A 133 11.31 -17.65 31.29
N GLU A 134 11.65 -17.08 32.45
CA GLU A 134 11.80 -17.80 33.74
C GLU A 134 10.48 -18.43 34.20
N MET A 135 9.33 -17.81 33.91
CA MET A 135 8.01 -18.39 34.15
C MET A 135 7.65 -19.52 33.16
N GLY A 136 8.50 -19.83 32.20
CA GLY A 136 8.25 -20.87 31.20
C GLY A 136 7.19 -20.46 30.15
N TYR A 137 6.89 -19.17 29.98
CA TYR A 137 5.91 -18.72 29.00
C TYR A 137 6.52 -18.67 27.62
N PRO A 138 5.84 -19.19 26.58
CA PRO A 138 6.24 -18.98 25.19
C PRO A 138 6.13 -17.51 24.84
N VAL A 139 7.05 -17.03 24.00
CA VAL A 139 7.08 -15.66 23.48
C VAL A 139 6.58 -15.66 22.04
N TRP A 140 5.61 -14.81 21.77
CA TRP A 140 5.08 -14.53 20.46
C TRP A 140 5.65 -13.19 19.95
N HIS A 141 6.56 -13.24 19.00
CA HIS A 141 7.19 -12.05 18.45
C HIS A 141 6.37 -11.50 17.27
N VAL A 142 5.99 -10.23 17.35
CA VAL A 142 5.46 -9.50 16.18
C VAL A 142 6.65 -8.94 15.42
N ARG A 143 6.84 -9.40 14.20
CA ARG A 143 7.95 -8.91 13.36
C ARG A 143 7.83 -7.43 13.11
N ASP A 144 8.96 -6.76 12.97
CA ASP A 144 9.05 -5.32 12.80
C ASP A 144 8.50 -4.88 11.43
N PHE A 145 8.76 -5.67 10.38
CA PHE A 145 8.24 -5.44 9.02
C PHE A 145 8.26 -6.73 8.19
N ARG A 146 7.55 -6.70 7.09
CA ARG A 146 7.67 -7.72 6.05
C ARG A 146 8.80 -7.32 5.09
N ALA A 147 9.73 -8.23 4.84
CA ALA A 147 10.74 -8.02 3.81
C ALA A 147 10.07 -7.92 2.42
N ALA A 148 10.47 -6.94 1.62
CA ALA A 148 10.10 -6.89 0.22
C ALA A 148 10.69 -8.09 -0.54
N ASP A 149 10.11 -8.45 -1.68
CA ASP A 149 10.44 -9.67 -2.44
C ASP A 149 11.94 -9.83 -2.77
N PHE A 150 12.66 -8.73 -2.92
CA PHE A 150 14.10 -8.71 -3.23
C PHE A 150 14.98 -8.19 -2.08
N ALA A 151 14.39 -7.98 -0.89
CA ALA A 151 15.17 -7.54 0.25
C ALA A 151 15.98 -8.70 0.82
N THR A 152 17.20 -8.40 1.28
CA THR A 152 17.99 -9.35 2.05
C THR A 152 17.27 -9.65 3.36
N GLN A 153 17.14 -10.93 3.68
CA GLN A 153 16.59 -11.36 4.96
C GLN A 153 17.69 -11.26 6.03
N ASP A 154 17.97 -10.07 6.48
CA ASP A 154 18.83 -9.89 7.64
C ASP A 154 18.00 -9.75 8.92
N SER A 155 18.59 -10.06 10.03
CA SER A 155 17.99 -10.02 11.36
C SER A 155 18.39 -8.77 12.14
N LEU A 156 18.70 -7.67 11.44
CA LEU A 156 19.24 -6.46 12.05
C LEU A 156 18.15 -5.57 12.67
N THR A 157 16.88 -5.91 12.54
CA THR A 157 15.80 -5.17 13.21
C THR A 157 15.94 -5.27 14.73
N LYS A 158 15.52 -4.24 15.43
CA LYS A 158 15.60 -4.16 16.90
C LYS A 158 14.88 -5.34 17.57
N GLY A 159 13.69 -5.67 17.08
CA GLY A 159 12.90 -6.78 17.58
C GLY A 159 13.59 -8.12 17.36
N ALA A 160 14.11 -8.38 16.15
CA ALA A 160 14.83 -9.61 15.85
C ALA A 160 16.11 -9.77 16.70
N GLN A 161 16.89 -8.69 16.87
CA GLN A 161 18.06 -8.67 17.72
C GLN A 161 17.72 -8.94 19.19
N PHE A 162 16.65 -8.33 19.68
CA PHE A 162 16.17 -8.54 21.05
C PHE A 162 15.77 -9.99 21.29
N ILE A 163 14.98 -10.60 20.41
CA ILE A 163 14.55 -12.00 20.51
C ILE A 163 15.76 -12.94 20.42
N LYS A 164 16.72 -12.68 19.53
CA LYS A 164 17.96 -13.45 19.44
C LYS A 164 18.76 -13.40 20.75
N ALA A 165 18.88 -12.23 21.36
CA ALA A 165 19.57 -12.06 22.64
C ALA A 165 18.80 -12.72 23.79
N LEU A 166 17.47 -12.69 23.78
CA LEU A 166 16.63 -13.35 24.79
C LEU A 166 16.77 -14.88 24.71
N THR A 167 16.69 -15.47 23.52
CA THR A 167 16.86 -16.91 23.31
C THR A 167 18.26 -17.40 23.67
N ALA A 168 19.29 -16.56 23.46
CA ALA A 168 20.64 -16.89 23.89
C ALA A 168 20.80 -16.97 25.42
N ARG A 169 20.02 -16.17 26.18
CA ARG A 169 20.02 -16.21 27.65
C ARG A 169 19.14 -17.34 28.20
N HIS A 170 18.12 -17.73 27.46
CA HIS A 170 17.12 -18.72 27.88
C HIS A 170 16.97 -19.82 26.83
N SER A 171 17.86 -20.82 26.86
CA SER A 171 17.99 -21.86 25.82
C SER A 171 16.75 -22.74 25.61
N GLY A 172 15.84 -22.79 26.61
CA GLY A 172 14.57 -23.52 26.52
C GLY A 172 13.37 -22.69 26.06
N LEU A 173 13.56 -21.39 25.80
CA LEU A 173 12.50 -20.49 25.44
C LEU A 173 11.89 -20.83 24.06
N GLN A 174 10.58 -21.06 24.04
CA GLN A 174 9.83 -21.23 22.80
C GLN A 174 9.47 -19.86 22.25
N VAL A 175 9.81 -19.60 20.97
CA VAL A 175 9.47 -18.37 20.26
C VAL A 175 8.62 -18.69 19.06
N HIS A 176 7.49 -18.02 18.96
CA HIS A 176 6.53 -18.13 17.87
C HIS A 176 6.41 -16.82 17.10
N ASP A 177 6.04 -16.90 15.83
CA ASP A 177 5.75 -15.73 15.01
C ASP A 177 4.28 -15.29 15.18
N ALA A 178 4.07 -14.12 15.77
CA ALA A 178 2.74 -13.52 15.91
C ALA A 178 2.31 -12.71 14.68
N HIS A 179 3.22 -12.42 13.73
CA HIS A 179 2.91 -11.58 12.59
C HIS A 179 1.73 -12.08 11.73
N PRO A 180 1.61 -13.39 11.41
CA PRO A 180 0.43 -13.89 10.71
C PRO A 180 -0.89 -13.67 11.46
N LEU A 181 -0.88 -13.72 12.78
CA LEU A 181 -2.07 -13.47 13.60
C LEU A 181 -2.50 -12.00 13.54
N VAL A 182 -1.54 -11.08 13.61
CA VAL A 182 -1.79 -9.63 13.46
C VAL A 182 -2.29 -9.33 12.04
N ASN A 183 -1.68 -9.91 11.01
CA ASN A 183 -2.10 -9.76 9.63
C ASN A 183 -3.54 -10.25 9.39
N ALA A 184 -3.92 -11.35 10.02
CA ALA A 184 -5.29 -11.86 9.93
C ALA A 184 -6.31 -10.91 10.60
N LEU A 185 -5.92 -10.17 11.65
CA LEU A 185 -6.76 -9.14 12.26
C LEU A 185 -6.84 -7.89 11.38
N ARG A 186 -5.74 -7.48 10.74
CA ARG A 186 -5.66 -6.32 9.85
C ARG A 186 -6.41 -6.53 8.53
N ALA A 187 -6.59 -7.78 8.10
CA ALA A 187 -7.17 -8.11 6.80
C ALA A 187 -8.58 -7.52 6.64
N ARG A 188 -9.39 -7.53 7.69
CA ARG A 188 -10.72 -6.91 7.72
C ARG A 188 -10.65 -5.57 8.44
N LYS A 189 -11.08 -4.51 7.75
CA LYS A 189 -11.05 -3.15 8.28
C LYS A 189 -12.27 -2.86 9.15
N SER A 190 -12.08 -2.10 10.21
CA SER A 190 -13.15 -1.48 10.98
C SER A 190 -13.72 -0.27 10.22
N ASP A 191 -14.88 0.23 10.66
CA ASP A 191 -15.49 1.43 10.08
C ASP A 191 -14.58 2.66 10.22
N ALA A 192 -13.83 2.77 11.34
CA ALA A 192 -12.87 3.84 11.56
C ALA A 192 -11.68 3.74 10.60
N GLU A 193 -11.13 2.54 10.36
CA GLU A 193 -10.08 2.30 9.38
C GLU A 193 -10.56 2.62 7.96
N LEU A 194 -11.78 2.19 7.60
CA LEU A 194 -12.37 2.48 6.30
C LEU A 194 -12.57 3.98 6.08
N ALA A 195 -12.92 4.74 7.12
CA ALA A 195 -13.04 6.20 7.03
C ALA A 195 -11.70 6.86 6.71
N LEU A 196 -10.59 6.39 7.30
CA LEU A 196 -9.24 6.91 7.04
C LEU A 196 -8.76 6.55 5.62
N ILE A 197 -8.97 5.30 5.18
CA ILE A 197 -8.65 4.87 3.81
C ILE A 197 -9.45 5.69 2.78
N LYS A 198 -10.75 5.93 3.01
CA LYS A 198 -11.58 6.77 2.14
C LYS A 198 -11.06 8.21 2.09
N LYS A 199 -10.60 8.75 3.22
CA LYS A 199 -10.02 10.10 3.26
C LYS A 199 -8.69 10.17 2.50
N ALA A 200 -7.81 9.18 2.65
CA ALA A 200 -6.59 9.07 1.87
C ALA A 200 -6.90 8.99 0.35
N ALA A 201 -7.90 8.20 -0.03
CA ALA A 201 -8.34 8.08 -1.43
C ALA A 201 -8.95 9.39 -1.98
N GLU A 202 -9.72 10.13 -1.17
CA GLU A 202 -10.25 11.45 -1.54
C GLU A 202 -9.12 12.45 -1.81
N ILE A 203 -8.15 12.53 -0.90
CA ILE A 203 -6.97 13.40 -1.05
C ILE A 203 -6.18 13.03 -2.31
N SER A 204 -5.98 11.73 -2.55
CA SER A 204 -5.32 11.23 -3.74
C SER A 204 -6.08 11.61 -5.02
N ALA A 205 -7.40 11.50 -5.01
CA ALA A 205 -8.24 11.84 -6.14
C ALA A 205 -8.13 13.32 -6.52
N GLU A 206 -8.13 14.22 -5.55
CA GLU A 206 -7.94 15.65 -5.81
C GLU A 206 -6.54 15.96 -6.36
N GLY A 207 -5.50 15.28 -5.86
CA GLY A 207 -4.14 15.40 -6.38
C GLY A 207 -4.04 15.00 -7.85
N HIS A 208 -4.61 13.87 -8.24
CA HIS A 208 -4.67 13.42 -9.64
C HIS A 208 -5.46 14.38 -10.54
N LYS A 209 -6.61 14.89 -10.08
CA LYS A 209 -7.39 15.87 -10.83
C LYS A 209 -6.63 17.20 -11.03
N GLU A 210 -5.91 17.66 -10.01
CA GLU A 210 -5.06 18.85 -10.12
C GLU A 210 -3.95 18.61 -11.12
N LEU A 211 -3.28 17.45 -11.06
CA LEU A 211 -2.23 17.09 -11.99
C LEU A 211 -2.73 17.04 -13.44
N MET A 212 -3.85 16.36 -13.71
CA MET A 212 -4.43 16.29 -15.06
C MET A 212 -4.70 17.67 -15.65
N LYS A 213 -5.18 18.62 -14.84
CA LYS A 213 -5.41 20.01 -15.27
C LYS A 213 -4.13 20.77 -15.56
N LYS A 214 -2.99 20.36 -15.01
CA LYS A 214 -1.67 21.01 -15.18
C LYS A 214 -0.76 20.29 -16.17
N ALA A 215 -1.17 19.10 -16.63
CA ALA A 215 -0.37 18.30 -17.56
C ALA A 215 -0.03 19.09 -18.84
N THR A 216 1.27 19.16 -19.20
CA THR A 216 1.75 19.90 -20.40
C THR A 216 2.94 19.22 -21.06
N GLU A 217 3.02 19.36 -22.38
CA GLU A 217 4.24 19.10 -23.14
C GLU A 217 5.40 19.96 -22.63
N GLY A 218 6.60 19.41 -22.64
CA GLY A 218 7.80 20.08 -22.16
C GLY A 218 8.02 20.06 -20.64
N SER A 219 7.02 19.63 -19.85
CA SER A 219 7.21 19.34 -18.43
C SER A 219 8.12 18.12 -18.22
N ALA A 220 8.54 17.90 -16.99
CA ALA A 220 9.31 16.73 -16.61
C ALA A 220 8.54 15.88 -15.58
N GLU A 221 8.99 14.66 -15.38
CA GLU A 221 8.42 13.73 -14.42
C GLU A 221 8.40 14.30 -12.99
N TYR A 222 9.46 15.04 -12.61
CA TYR A 222 9.52 15.70 -11.29
C TYR A 222 8.52 16.86 -11.13
N ASP A 223 8.11 17.51 -12.23
CA ASP A 223 7.06 18.55 -12.15
C ASP A 223 5.71 17.93 -11.80
N TYR A 224 5.45 16.72 -12.31
CA TYR A 224 4.25 15.96 -11.98
C TYR A 224 4.31 15.45 -10.54
N GLN A 225 5.47 14.91 -10.13
CA GLN A 225 5.70 14.48 -8.75
C GLN A 225 5.46 15.63 -7.78
N ALA A 226 6.09 16.79 -7.99
CA ALA A 226 5.93 17.95 -7.11
C ALA A 226 4.47 18.46 -7.05
N THR A 227 3.76 18.40 -8.18
CA THR A 227 2.36 18.82 -8.25
C THR A 227 1.46 17.92 -7.41
N ILE A 228 1.60 16.59 -7.59
CA ILE A 228 0.69 15.63 -6.97
C ILE A 228 0.99 15.48 -5.47
N GLU A 229 2.27 15.38 -5.07
CA GLU A 229 2.68 15.30 -3.66
C GLU A 229 2.33 16.60 -2.91
N GLY A 230 2.53 17.75 -3.54
CA GLY A 230 2.12 19.04 -2.99
C GLY A 230 0.60 19.14 -2.79
N ALA A 231 -0.20 18.54 -3.68
CA ALA A 231 -1.65 18.47 -3.49
C ALA A 231 -2.03 17.55 -2.32
N PHE A 232 -1.35 16.44 -2.12
CA PHE A 232 -1.58 15.55 -0.97
C PHE A 232 -1.35 16.27 0.36
N LEU A 233 -0.22 16.99 0.48
CA LEU A 233 0.10 17.75 1.70
C LEU A 233 -0.93 18.87 1.95
N ARG A 234 -1.37 19.59 0.91
CA ARG A 234 -2.45 20.59 1.05
C ARG A 234 -3.80 19.97 1.43
N GLY A 235 -4.03 18.72 1.05
CA GLY A 235 -5.21 17.95 1.42
C GLY A 235 -5.19 17.43 2.87
N GLY A 236 -4.08 17.60 3.60
CA GLY A 236 -3.91 17.18 4.99
C GLY A 236 -3.28 15.80 5.16
N ALA A 237 -2.74 15.20 4.10
CA ALA A 237 -1.94 13.99 4.22
C ALA A 237 -0.61 14.26 4.91
N GLU A 238 -0.11 13.32 5.69
CA GLU A 238 1.21 13.41 6.31
C GLU A 238 2.33 13.24 5.27
N ARG A 239 2.09 12.41 4.26
CA ARG A 239 3.06 12.08 3.21
C ARG A 239 2.38 11.39 2.02
N PRO A 240 3.10 11.18 0.90
CA PRO A 240 2.76 10.12 -0.05
C PRO A 240 2.81 8.75 0.64
N ALA A 241 1.87 7.86 0.31
CA ALA A 241 1.81 6.50 0.85
C ALA A 241 3.01 5.64 0.42
N TYR A 242 3.60 5.97 -0.72
CA TYR A 242 4.78 5.35 -1.32
C TYR A 242 5.51 6.36 -2.22
N GLY A 243 6.71 6.03 -2.64
CA GLY A 243 7.45 6.87 -3.59
C GLY A 243 6.68 7.00 -4.90
N ALA A 244 6.31 8.22 -5.29
CA ALA A 244 5.54 8.46 -6.51
C ALA A 244 6.24 7.90 -7.74
N ILE A 245 5.52 7.16 -8.57
CA ILE A 245 5.95 6.63 -9.85
C ILE A 245 5.41 7.56 -10.93
N VAL A 246 6.32 8.22 -11.65
CA VAL A 246 5.97 9.09 -12.79
C VAL A 246 6.82 8.65 -13.98
N GLY A 247 6.36 7.60 -14.68
CA GLY A 247 7.07 7.02 -15.80
C GLY A 247 6.52 7.50 -17.14
N SER A 248 7.36 8.17 -17.97
CA SER A 248 6.97 8.70 -19.27
C SER A 248 7.56 7.93 -20.45
N GLY A 249 6.82 7.84 -21.55
CA GLY A 249 7.25 7.20 -22.80
C GLY A 249 7.81 5.79 -22.56
N PRO A 250 9.09 5.50 -22.85
CA PRO A 250 9.66 4.17 -22.65
C PRO A 250 9.68 3.71 -21.21
N LEU A 251 9.62 4.62 -20.24
CA LEU A 251 9.64 4.31 -18.82
C LEU A 251 8.26 3.94 -18.27
N THR A 252 7.20 4.07 -19.06
CA THR A 252 5.85 3.58 -18.70
C THR A 252 5.80 2.07 -18.48
N SER A 253 6.77 1.33 -19.02
CA SER A 253 6.88 -0.13 -18.84
C SER A 253 7.80 -0.55 -17.69
N GLN A 254 8.36 0.39 -16.94
CA GLN A 254 9.13 0.13 -15.72
C GLN A 254 8.21 0.33 -14.51
N LEU A 255 7.65 -0.76 -13.99
CA LEU A 255 6.51 -0.75 -13.06
C LEU A 255 6.73 0.10 -11.80
N HIS A 256 7.93 0.04 -11.18
CA HIS A 256 8.31 0.81 -10.00
C HIS A 256 9.40 1.84 -10.33
N TYR A 257 9.15 2.67 -11.36
CA TYR A 257 10.06 3.74 -11.74
C TYR A 257 9.88 4.97 -10.86
N MET A 258 10.79 5.19 -9.91
CA MET A 258 10.73 6.28 -8.93
C MET A 258 11.82 7.35 -9.11
N LYS A 259 12.61 7.30 -10.19
CA LYS A 259 13.64 8.31 -10.43
C LYS A 259 13.06 9.67 -10.83
N ASN A 260 11.99 9.67 -11.61
CA ASN A 260 11.20 10.84 -12.00
C ASN A 260 12.05 12.03 -12.52
N ARG A 261 12.93 11.79 -13.52
CA ARG A 261 13.88 12.81 -13.99
C ARG A 261 13.80 13.12 -15.49
N ARG A 262 13.00 12.33 -16.24
CA ARG A 262 12.90 12.50 -17.69
C ARG A 262 12.00 13.70 -18.05
N ARG A 263 12.33 14.41 -19.14
CA ARG A 263 11.43 15.36 -19.78
C ARG A 263 10.50 14.63 -20.75
N PHE A 264 9.27 15.09 -20.82
CA PHE A 264 8.28 14.51 -21.72
C PHE A 264 8.55 14.90 -23.17
N GLU A 265 8.31 13.97 -24.07
CA GLU A 265 8.31 14.18 -25.49
C GLU A 265 6.86 14.27 -26.03
N PRO A 266 6.60 15.04 -27.10
CA PRO A 266 5.29 15.13 -27.72
C PRO A 266 4.73 13.74 -28.10
N GLY A 267 3.44 13.54 -27.87
CA GLY A 267 2.76 12.29 -28.21
C GLY A 267 2.99 11.12 -27.26
N GLU A 268 3.73 11.31 -26.17
CA GLU A 268 3.90 10.28 -25.15
C GLU A 268 2.71 10.17 -24.19
N VAL A 269 2.66 9.05 -23.47
CA VAL A 269 1.86 8.90 -22.26
C VAL A 269 2.75 8.87 -21.03
N VAL A 270 2.19 9.24 -19.90
CA VAL A 270 2.81 9.17 -18.58
C VAL A 270 1.95 8.30 -17.67
N VAL A 271 2.52 7.28 -17.09
CA VAL A 271 1.92 6.54 -15.98
C VAL A 271 2.25 7.31 -14.70
N VAL A 272 1.23 7.77 -14.00
CA VAL A 272 1.34 8.42 -12.69
C VAL A 272 0.67 7.51 -11.67
N ASP A 273 1.49 6.94 -10.81
CA ASP A 273 1.07 6.05 -9.74
C ASP A 273 1.55 6.68 -8.43
N ALA A 274 0.61 7.27 -7.72
CA ALA A 274 0.86 8.02 -6.50
C ALA A 274 -0.42 8.18 -5.70
N ALA A 275 -0.32 8.01 -4.39
CA ALA A 275 -1.42 8.23 -3.48
C ALA A 275 -0.97 8.81 -2.14
N ALA A 276 -1.93 9.32 -1.37
CA ALA A 276 -1.74 9.92 -0.06
C ALA A 276 -1.79 8.87 1.04
N GLU A 277 -1.07 9.13 2.13
CA GLU A 277 -1.26 8.48 3.42
C GLU A 277 -1.92 9.46 4.40
N TYR A 278 -2.98 9.01 5.07
CA TYR A 278 -3.72 9.81 6.03
C TYR A 278 -3.87 9.04 7.35
N HIS A 279 -3.31 9.58 8.42
CA HIS A 279 -3.20 8.93 9.75
C HIS A 279 -2.63 7.51 9.67
N GLY A 280 -1.61 7.32 8.83
CA GLY A 280 -0.95 6.03 8.62
C GLY A 280 -1.71 5.07 7.69
N TYR A 281 -2.89 5.43 7.17
CA TYR A 281 -3.63 4.61 6.22
C TYR A 281 -3.39 5.07 4.79
N ALA A 282 -3.00 4.13 3.95
CA ALA A 282 -2.67 4.37 2.55
C ALA A 282 -3.90 4.30 1.63
N ALA A 283 -3.88 5.11 0.58
CA ALA A 283 -4.59 4.83 -0.66
C ALA A 283 -3.60 4.33 -1.72
N ASP A 284 -4.13 3.89 -2.87
CA ASP A 284 -3.36 3.54 -4.05
C ASP A 284 -4.16 3.89 -5.32
N VAL A 285 -3.53 4.66 -6.21
CA VAL A 285 -4.21 5.19 -7.40
C VAL A 285 -3.22 5.39 -8.53
N THR A 286 -3.49 4.76 -9.67
CA THR A 286 -2.74 5.01 -10.90
C THR A 286 -3.63 5.57 -12.00
N ARG A 287 -3.09 6.54 -12.74
CA ARG A 287 -3.64 7.02 -14.01
C ARG A 287 -2.57 7.12 -15.08
N THR A 288 -2.94 6.76 -16.30
CA THR A 288 -2.14 7.04 -17.49
C THR A 288 -2.70 8.25 -18.20
N ILE A 289 -1.84 9.23 -18.46
CA ILE A 289 -2.20 10.57 -18.96
C ILE A 289 -1.49 10.83 -20.29
N PRO A 290 -2.19 11.32 -21.34
CA PRO A 290 -1.53 11.72 -22.57
C PRO A 290 -0.86 13.09 -22.40
N VAL A 291 0.43 13.19 -22.69
CA VAL A 291 1.21 14.43 -22.56
C VAL A 291 0.66 15.54 -23.45
N SER A 292 0.23 15.20 -24.66
CA SER A 292 -0.33 16.16 -25.65
C SER A 292 -1.84 16.41 -25.45
N GLY A 293 -2.42 15.97 -24.33
CA GLY A 293 -3.83 16.15 -24.01
C GLY A 293 -4.79 15.19 -24.73
N THR A 294 -4.31 14.37 -25.67
CA THR A 294 -5.07 13.34 -26.39
C THR A 294 -4.23 12.12 -26.63
N PHE A 295 -4.82 10.94 -26.53
CA PHE A 295 -4.15 9.67 -26.86
C PHE A 295 -4.05 9.45 -28.38
N THR A 296 -2.95 8.86 -28.83
CA THR A 296 -2.83 8.33 -30.20
C THR A 296 -3.80 7.15 -30.41
N PRO A 297 -4.08 6.76 -31.66
CA PRO A 297 -4.94 5.58 -31.91
C PRO A 297 -4.46 4.30 -31.22
N GLU A 298 -3.14 4.07 -31.19
CA GLU A 298 -2.50 2.92 -30.54
C GLU A 298 -2.65 3.00 -29.01
N GLN A 299 -2.36 4.14 -28.42
CA GLN A 299 -2.52 4.36 -26.97
C GLN A 299 -3.99 4.21 -26.54
N ARG A 300 -4.90 4.76 -27.34
CA ARG A 300 -6.35 4.64 -27.13
C ARG A 300 -6.82 3.18 -27.13
N ALA A 301 -6.31 2.37 -28.06
CA ALA A 301 -6.64 0.96 -28.12
C ALA A 301 -6.21 0.21 -26.85
N ILE A 302 -4.98 0.45 -26.38
CA ILE A 302 -4.46 -0.15 -25.13
C ILE A 302 -5.23 0.38 -23.91
N TYR A 303 -5.47 1.70 -23.83
CA TYR A 303 -6.18 2.32 -22.71
C TYR A 303 -7.60 1.75 -22.53
N LYS A 304 -8.36 1.66 -23.63
CA LYS A 304 -9.70 1.06 -23.61
C LYS A 304 -9.69 -0.40 -23.17
N LEU A 305 -8.70 -1.17 -23.64
CA LEU A 305 -8.56 -2.56 -23.25
C LEU A 305 -8.25 -2.72 -21.75
N VAL A 306 -7.37 -1.88 -21.19
CA VAL A 306 -7.08 -1.86 -19.75
C VAL A 306 -8.33 -1.46 -18.96
N ARG A 307 -9.08 -0.45 -19.39
CA ARG A 307 -10.32 -0.03 -18.71
C ARG A 307 -11.43 -1.10 -18.77
N GLU A 308 -11.61 -1.76 -19.91
CA GLU A 308 -12.54 -2.88 -20.05
C GLU A 308 -12.15 -4.07 -19.15
N SER A 309 -10.86 -4.32 -19.02
CA SER A 309 -10.28 -5.32 -18.12
C SER A 309 -10.55 -4.98 -16.65
N GLN A 310 -10.39 -3.73 -16.24
CA GLN A 310 -10.74 -3.25 -14.90
C GLN A 310 -12.24 -3.45 -14.63
N ALA A 311 -13.09 -3.05 -15.58
CA ALA A 311 -14.54 -3.21 -15.46
C ALA A 311 -14.98 -4.68 -15.34
N ALA A 312 -14.25 -5.61 -15.98
CA ALA A 312 -14.51 -7.04 -15.83
C ALA A 312 -14.20 -7.53 -14.41
N ALA A 313 -13.08 -7.10 -13.83
CA ALA A 313 -12.73 -7.40 -12.44
C ALA A 313 -13.76 -6.82 -11.46
N GLU A 314 -14.16 -5.56 -11.64
CA GLU A 314 -15.17 -4.88 -10.83
C GLU A 314 -16.50 -5.65 -10.78
N ARG A 315 -16.98 -6.15 -11.91
CA ARG A 315 -18.22 -6.94 -11.98
C ARG A 315 -18.17 -8.23 -11.16
N ASN A 316 -16.98 -8.77 -10.94
CA ASN A 316 -16.76 -10.02 -10.20
C ASN A 316 -16.22 -9.78 -8.76
N ALA A 317 -15.95 -8.54 -8.38
CA ALA A 317 -15.59 -8.17 -7.01
C ALA A 317 -16.85 -8.05 -6.15
N LYS A 318 -17.43 -9.19 -5.77
CA LYS A 318 -18.68 -9.30 -5.01
C LYS A 318 -18.49 -10.18 -3.78
N VAL A 319 -19.25 -9.90 -2.72
CA VAL A 319 -19.25 -10.74 -1.49
C VAL A 319 -19.43 -12.22 -1.85
N GLY A 320 -18.55 -13.06 -1.33
CA GLY A 320 -18.54 -14.50 -1.54
C GLY A 320 -17.82 -14.99 -2.80
N MET A 321 -17.55 -14.13 -3.79
CA MET A 321 -16.68 -14.46 -4.92
C MET A 321 -15.21 -14.55 -4.48
N THR A 322 -14.40 -15.33 -5.17
CA THR A 322 -12.95 -15.39 -4.89
C THR A 322 -12.22 -14.23 -5.55
N PHE A 323 -11.12 -13.77 -4.95
CA PHE A 323 -10.24 -12.77 -5.58
C PHE A 323 -9.72 -13.25 -6.93
N SER A 324 -9.41 -14.56 -7.05
CA SER A 324 -8.98 -15.14 -8.31
C SER A 324 -10.05 -15.00 -9.40
N ALA A 325 -11.33 -15.20 -9.11
CA ALA A 325 -12.40 -15.06 -10.11
C ALA A 325 -12.48 -13.63 -10.68
N SER A 326 -12.29 -12.63 -9.84
CA SER A 326 -12.19 -11.23 -10.28
C SER A 326 -10.96 -11.02 -11.17
N ALA A 327 -9.78 -11.46 -10.71
CA ALA A 327 -8.54 -11.37 -11.48
C ALA A 327 -8.62 -12.12 -12.82
N ASP A 328 -9.20 -13.32 -12.81
CA ASP A 328 -9.34 -14.16 -14.01
C ASP A 328 -10.18 -13.48 -15.09
N SER A 329 -11.26 -12.82 -14.69
CA SER A 329 -12.12 -12.09 -15.64
C SER A 329 -11.37 -10.94 -16.32
N SER A 330 -10.51 -10.26 -15.57
CA SER A 330 -9.64 -9.20 -16.09
C SER A 330 -8.60 -9.74 -17.06
N VAL A 331 -7.92 -10.83 -16.70
CA VAL A 331 -6.90 -11.49 -17.56
C VAL A 331 -7.53 -11.95 -18.87
N ALA A 332 -8.70 -12.59 -18.83
CA ALA A 332 -9.39 -13.06 -20.03
C ALA A 332 -9.71 -11.92 -21.01
N VAL A 333 -10.18 -10.77 -20.51
CA VAL A 333 -10.44 -9.59 -21.36
C VAL A 333 -9.17 -9.10 -22.02
N ARG A 334 -8.06 -8.99 -21.26
CA ARG A 334 -6.77 -8.52 -21.80
C ARG A 334 -6.19 -9.50 -22.82
N ALA A 335 -6.18 -10.81 -22.53
CA ALA A 335 -5.68 -11.83 -23.45
C ALA A 335 -6.43 -11.79 -24.79
N LYS A 336 -7.76 -11.76 -24.74
CA LYS A 336 -8.61 -11.64 -25.94
C LYS A 336 -8.37 -10.34 -26.71
N GLY A 337 -8.23 -9.22 -26.01
CA GLY A 337 -7.96 -7.92 -26.61
C GLY A 337 -6.58 -7.86 -27.25
N LEU A 338 -5.54 -8.37 -26.59
CA LEU A 338 -4.17 -8.45 -27.12
C LEU A 338 -4.12 -9.33 -28.39
N ALA A 339 -4.88 -10.44 -28.43
CA ALA A 339 -5.00 -11.27 -29.64
C ALA A 339 -5.64 -10.49 -30.81
N LYS A 340 -6.70 -9.72 -30.57
CA LYS A 340 -7.33 -8.85 -31.58
C LYS A 340 -6.38 -7.76 -32.11
N LEU A 341 -5.50 -7.25 -31.26
CA LEU A 341 -4.49 -6.27 -31.64
C LEU A 341 -3.27 -6.89 -32.31
N GLY A 342 -3.17 -8.23 -32.35
CA GLY A 342 -2.04 -8.97 -32.89
C GLY A 342 -0.78 -8.95 -32.02
N LEU A 343 -0.91 -8.55 -30.76
CA LEU A 343 0.18 -8.52 -29.78
C LEU A 343 0.46 -9.88 -29.13
N VAL A 344 -0.43 -10.84 -29.35
CA VAL A 344 -0.27 -12.27 -29.10
C VAL A 344 -0.94 -13.06 -30.23
N GLU A 345 -0.59 -14.32 -30.40
CA GLU A 345 -1.11 -15.14 -31.50
C GLU A 345 -2.57 -15.58 -31.33
N SER A 346 -2.94 -15.89 -30.07
CA SER A 346 -4.32 -16.14 -29.62
C SER A 346 -4.42 -15.87 -28.12
N GLU A 347 -5.63 -15.89 -27.57
CA GLU A 347 -5.86 -15.68 -26.14
C GLU A 347 -5.20 -16.76 -25.26
N ASP A 348 -5.04 -17.98 -25.77
CA ASP A 348 -4.46 -19.12 -25.07
C ASP A 348 -3.04 -19.48 -25.54
N ALA A 349 -2.48 -18.74 -26.50
CA ALA A 349 -1.15 -19.01 -27.05
C ALA A 349 -0.09 -18.92 -25.94
N THR A 350 0.85 -19.88 -26.00
CA THR A 350 1.93 -20.00 -25.01
C THR A 350 3.29 -19.64 -25.59
N TYR A 351 4.23 -19.30 -24.71
CA TYR A 351 5.63 -19.08 -25.01
C TYR A 351 6.51 -19.83 -24.00
N ASP A 352 7.81 -19.87 -24.23
CA ASP A 352 8.77 -20.43 -23.31
C ASP A 352 9.39 -19.26 -22.51
N PRO A 353 9.05 -19.10 -21.20
CA PRO A 353 9.47 -17.94 -20.42
C PRO A 353 10.97 -17.95 -20.12
N PRO A 354 11.59 -16.76 -19.89
CA PRO A 354 13.02 -16.62 -19.58
C PRO A 354 13.39 -16.95 -18.13
N TRP A 355 12.42 -17.24 -17.30
CA TRP A 355 12.58 -17.63 -15.89
C TRP A 355 12.10 -19.06 -15.65
N GLN A 356 12.57 -19.65 -14.56
CA GLN A 356 12.09 -20.97 -14.16
C GLN A 356 10.65 -20.89 -13.66
N VAL A 357 9.73 -21.56 -14.34
CA VAL A 357 8.33 -21.66 -13.98
C VAL A 357 7.78 -23.01 -14.38
N ASP A 358 6.98 -23.61 -13.52
CA ASP A 358 6.19 -24.80 -13.85
C ASP A 358 4.90 -24.36 -14.55
N CYS A 359 4.88 -24.49 -15.87
CA CYS A 359 3.71 -24.15 -16.69
C CYS A 359 2.48 -25.03 -16.41
N ALA A 360 2.67 -26.24 -15.86
CA ALA A 360 1.55 -27.09 -15.48
C ALA A 360 0.88 -26.58 -14.18
N ALA A 361 1.69 -26.14 -13.22
CA ALA A 361 1.20 -25.56 -11.96
C ALA A 361 0.72 -24.11 -12.12
N THR A 362 1.35 -23.33 -13.01
CA THR A 362 1.06 -21.91 -13.25
C THR A 362 0.88 -21.61 -14.74
N PRO A 363 -0.17 -22.12 -15.40
CA PRO A 363 -0.33 -22.01 -16.86
C PRO A 363 -0.29 -20.57 -17.40
N ARG A 364 -0.81 -19.61 -16.62
CA ARG A 364 -0.85 -18.19 -17.02
C ARG A 364 0.52 -17.57 -17.21
N ALA A 365 1.50 -17.94 -16.39
CA ALA A 365 2.87 -17.42 -16.51
C ALA A 365 3.55 -17.84 -17.83
N CYS A 366 2.98 -18.83 -18.53
CA CYS A 366 3.45 -19.33 -19.83
C CYS A 366 2.55 -18.92 -21.00
N GLN A 367 1.50 -18.12 -20.76
CA GLN A 367 0.70 -17.52 -21.83
C GLN A 367 1.42 -16.31 -22.43
N GLN A 368 1.38 -16.14 -23.74
CA GLN A 368 2.00 -15.00 -24.45
C GLN A 368 1.48 -13.65 -23.91
N ALA A 369 0.23 -13.57 -23.50
CA ALA A 369 -0.35 -12.37 -22.93
C ALA A 369 0.39 -11.90 -21.65
N TYR A 370 0.98 -12.82 -20.89
CA TYR A 370 1.69 -12.51 -19.65
C TYR A 370 2.92 -11.61 -19.87
N ILE A 371 3.54 -11.67 -21.05
CA ILE A 371 4.71 -10.83 -21.36
C ILE A 371 4.40 -9.32 -21.31
N TRP A 372 3.13 -8.97 -21.57
CA TRP A 372 2.63 -7.59 -21.56
C TRP A 372 1.89 -7.22 -20.27
N MET A 373 1.72 -8.18 -19.33
CA MET A 373 0.88 -8.05 -18.13
C MET A 373 1.49 -8.82 -16.95
N ILE A 374 2.68 -8.43 -16.52
CA ILE A 374 3.53 -9.25 -15.64
C ILE A 374 3.22 -9.13 -14.13
N HIS A 375 2.20 -8.40 -13.74
CA HIS A 375 1.83 -8.24 -12.34
C HIS A 375 0.40 -8.67 -12.03
N GLY A 376 0.11 -8.90 -10.74
CA GLY A 376 -1.25 -9.09 -10.22
C GLY A 376 -2.10 -7.84 -10.41
N ILE A 377 -3.43 -7.99 -10.24
CA ILE A 377 -4.33 -6.85 -10.45
C ILE A 377 -5.03 -6.41 -9.18
N THR A 378 -4.74 -7.04 -8.05
CA THR A 378 -5.42 -6.72 -6.78
C THR A 378 -4.54 -7.02 -5.59
N HIS A 379 -4.55 -6.14 -4.62
CA HIS A 379 -3.97 -6.28 -3.30
C HIS A 379 -4.79 -5.50 -2.27
N GLY A 380 -4.57 -5.78 -0.97
CA GLY A 380 -5.24 -5.07 0.11
C GLY A 380 -4.70 -3.66 0.30
N LEU A 381 -5.52 -2.80 0.90
CA LEU A 381 -5.15 -1.46 1.37
C LEU A 381 -5.34 -1.35 2.88
N GLY A 382 -4.49 -0.60 3.56
CA GLY A 382 -4.58 -0.37 4.99
C GLY A 382 -3.43 0.47 5.52
N LEU A 383 -2.83 0.04 6.63
CA LEU A 383 -1.61 0.65 7.18
C LEU A 383 -0.37 0.43 6.28
N GLU A 384 -0.49 -0.43 5.28
CA GLU A 384 0.48 -0.61 4.21
C GLU A 384 -0.25 -0.45 2.87
N VAL A 385 0.47 0.03 1.86
CA VAL A 385 -0.04 0.10 0.48
C VAL A 385 -0.41 -1.30 -0.01
N HIS A 386 0.49 -2.26 0.18
CA HIS A 386 0.24 -3.68 0.00
C HIS A 386 -0.09 -4.30 1.37
N ASP A 387 -1.26 -4.01 1.91
CA ASP A 387 -1.71 -4.52 3.22
C ASP A 387 -1.79 -6.06 3.18
N PRO A 388 -1.76 -6.76 4.34
CA PRO A 388 -1.62 -8.22 4.37
C PRO A 388 -2.46 -8.99 3.36
N MET A 389 -1.79 -9.68 2.46
CA MET A 389 -2.37 -10.34 1.28
C MET A 389 -3.05 -11.67 1.57
N GLN A 390 -2.83 -12.30 2.72
CA GLN A 390 -3.26 -13.67 2.98
C GLN A 390 -4.78 -13.87 2.88
N ALA A 391 -5.55 -12.89 3.34
CA ALA A 391 -7.00 -12.89 3.17
C ALA A 391 -7.40 -12.73 1.70
N TYR A 392 -6.56 -12.10 0.89
CA TYR A 392 -6.85 -11.74 -0.49
C TYR A 392 -6.43 -12.81 -1.50
N THR A 393 -5.43 -13.64 -1.20
CA THR A 393 -4.97 -14.70 -2.12
C THR A 393 -5.66 -16.04 -1.94
N ALA A 394 -6.14 -16.34 -0.73
CA ALA A 394 -6.79 -17.62 -0.40
C ALA A 394 -8.28 -17.48 -0.04
N GLY A 395 -8.79 -16.25 0.02
CA GLY A 395 -10.12 -15.96 0.55
C GLY A 395 -11.14 -15.56 -0.50
N LYS A 396 -12.32 -15.29 0.01
CA LYS A 396 -13.44 -14.72 -0.71
C LYS A 396 -13.63 -13.29 -0.27
N PHE A 397 -14.08 -12.43 -1.15
CA PHE A 397 -14.51 -11.08 -0.85
C PHE A 397 -15.54 -11.04 0.27
N GLN A 398 -15.33 -10.14 1.24
CA GLN A 398 -16.20 -9.93 2.40
C GLN A 398 -16.51 -8.45 2.57
N VAL A 399 -17.63 -8.16 3.25
CA VAL A 399 -17.94 -6.78 3.66
C VAL A 399 -16.84 -6.28 4.61
N GLY A 400 -16.33 -5.08 4.36
CA GLY A 400 -15.23 -4.45 5.08
C GLY A 400 -13.84 -4.66 4.43
N ASP A 401 -13.76 -5.38 3.30
CA ASP A 401 -12.52 -5.45 2.53
C ASP A 401 -12.24 -4.11 1.85
N ALA A 402 -10.98 -3.64 1.99
CA ALA A 402 -10.42 -2.50 1.26
C ALA A 402 -9.28 -3.00 0.38
N PHE A 403 -9.33 -2.71 -0.93
CA PHE A 403 -8.40 -3.27 -1.92
C PHE A 403 -8.36 -2.42 -3.19
N VAL A 404 -7.41 -2.73 -4.06
CA VAL A 404 -7.29 -2.13 -5.39
C VAL A 404 -7.69 -3.08 -6.51
N ILE A 405 -8.00 -2.51 -7.68
CA ILE A 405 -8.07 -3.21 -8.97
C ILE A 405 -7.24 -2.38 -9.96
N GLU A 406 -6.10 -2.95 -10.39
CA GLU A 406 -5.02 -2.25 -11.09
C GLU A 406 -4.52 -2.96 -12.37
N PRO A 407 -5.36 -3.32 -13.32
CA PRO A 407 -4.84 -3.93 -14.54
C PRO A 407 -3.92 -2.99 -15.30
N GLY A 408 -2.85 -3.55 -15.87
CA GLY A 408 -1.93 -2.82 -16.74
C GLY A 408 -1.59 -3.62 -18.00
N ILE A 409 -1.18 -2.93 -19.06
CA ILE A 409 -0.59 -3.47 -20.28
C ILE A 409 0.62 -2.59 -20.63
N TYR A 410 1.78 -3.22 -20.83
CA TYR A 410 3.06 -2.53 -21.01
C TYR A 410 3.77 -3.07 -22.25
N ILE A 411 3.75 -2.31 -23.34
CA ILE A 411 4.32 -2.75 -24.61
C ILE A 411 5.76 -2.28 -24.71
N ASN A 412 6.67 -3.15 -24.33
CA ASN A 412 8.11 -2.97 -24.48
C ASN A 412 8.67 -4.06 -25.39
N PRO A 413 8.93 -3.76 -26.69
CA PRO A 413 9.45 -4.74 -27.63
C PRO A 413 10.76 -5.42 -27.23
N LYS A 414 11.57 -4.76 -26.34
CA LYS A 414 12.83 -5.33 -25.83
C LYS A 414 12.61 -6.56 -24.94
N LEU A 415 11.41 -6.74 -24.38
CA LEU A 415 11.08 -7.96 -23.63
C LEU A 415 11.10 -9.22 -24.52
N LEU A 416 10.85 -9.07 -25.82
CA LEU A 416 10.97 -10.15 -26.78
C LEU A 416 12.41 -10.61 -26.99
N ASP A 417 13.40 -9.74 -26.74
CA ASP A 417 14.83 -10.07 -26.84
C ASP A 417 15.34 -10.88 -25.64
N MET A 418 14.58 -10.91 -24.56
CA MET A 418 14.91 -11.66 -23.34
C MET A 418 14.43 -13.13 -23.39
N LEU A 419 13.60 -13.48 -24.38
CA LEU A 419 13.03 -14.81 -24.48
C LEU A 419 14.10 -15.84 -24.90
N PRO A 420 14.08 -17.06 -24.34
CA PRO A 420 14.95 -18.15 -24.77
C PRO A 420 14.83 -18.42 -26.27
N ASP A 421 15.95 -18.75 -26.91
CA ASP A 421 16.01 -19.08 -28.35
C ASP A 421 15.44 -20.49 -28.64
N THR A 422 14.13 -20.61 -28.56
CA THR A 422 13.41 -21.85 -28.90
C THR A 422 12.65 -21.71 -30.24
N PRO A 423 12.35 -22.79 -30.96
CA PRO A 423 11.52 -22.72 -32.17
C PRO A 423 10.18 -22.00 -31.94
N LYS A 424 9.53 -22.26 -30.78
CA LYS A 424 8.27 -21.63 -30.39
C LYS A 424 8.43 -20.12 -30.24
N ASN A 425 9.42 -19.67 -29.47
CA ASN A 425 9.66 -18.25 -29.25
C ASN A 425 10.08 -17.53 -30.53
N ARG A 426 10.91 -18.14 -31.38
CA ARG A 426 11.28 -17.55 -32.70
C ARG A 426 10.05 -17.28 -33.56
N ALA A 427 9.13 -18.25 -33.65
CA ALA A 427 7.89 -18.11 -34.42
C ALA A 427 7.01 -16.99 -33.85
N PHE A 428 6.81 -16.96 -32.54
CA PHE A 428 6.08 -15.92 -31.81
C PHE A 428 6.67 -14.55 -32.05
N ILE A 429 7.99 -14.38 -31.82
CA ILE A 429 8.70 -13.12 -32.00
C ILE A 429 8.59 -12.60 -33.43
N ALA A 430 8.81 -13.47 -34.44
CA ALA A 430 8.74 -13.09 -35.85
C ALA A 430 7.39 -12.48 -36.22
N LYS A 431 6.31 -13.03 -35.65
CA LYS A 431 4.92 -12.62 -35.92
C LYS A 431 4.54 -11.34 -35.16
N VAL A 432 4.93 -11.23 -33.90
CA VAL A 432 4.42 -10.20 -32.99
C VAL A 432 5.30 -8.95 -32.95
N ARG A 433 6.61 -9.05 -33.18
CA ARG A 433 7.54 -7.90 -33.12
C ARG A 433 7.14 -6.71 -34.00
N PRO A 434 6.77 -6.88 -35.31
CA PRO A 434 6.36 -5.75 -36.13
C PRO A 434 5.17 -4.98 -35.55
N ILE A 435 4.25 -5.70 -34.93
CA ILE A 435 3.06 -5.13 -34.31
C ILE A 435 3.44 -4.47 -32.98
N ALA A 436 4.24 -5.12 -32.12
CA ALA A 436 4.70 -4.57 -30.86
C ALA A 436 5.48 -3.24 -31.05
N LEU A 437 6.22 -3.09 -32.15
CA LEU A 437 6.92 -1.85 -32.50
C LEU A 437 5.95 -0.69 -32.75
N ARG A 438 4.75 -0.93 -33.28
CA ARG A 438 3.73 0.13 -33.46
C ARG A 438 3.17 0.63 -32.14
N TYR A 439 3.12 -0.21 -31.11
CA TYR A 439 2.66 0.11 -29.77
C TYR A 439 3.82 0.41 -28.81
N ALA A 440 5.05 0.51 -29.29
CA ALA A 440 6.23 0.69 -28.47
C ALA A 440 6.10 1.93 -27.56
N ASN A 441 6.69 1.85 -26.37
CA ASN A 441 6.65 2.90 -25.36
C ASN A 441 5.23 3.26 -24.87
N THR A 442 4.28 2.34 -25.00
CA THR A 442 2.92 2.48 -24.48
C THR A 442 2.73 1.54 -23.29
N GLY A 443 2.88 2.08 -22.09
CA GLY A 443 2.43 1.45 -20.86
C GLY A 443 1.17 2.12 -20.36
N VAL A 444 0.17 1.35 -19.99
CA VAL A 444 -1.09 1.84 -19.42
C VAL A 444 -1.40 1.04 -18.17
N ARG A 445 -1.57 1.73 -17.04
CA ARG A 445 -2.18 1.22 -15.81
C ARG A 445 -3.34 2.13 -15.42
N ILE A 446 -4.45 1.52 -15.03
CA ILE A 446 -5.60 2.20 -14.43
C ILE A 446 -5.89 1.47 -13.14
N GLU A 447 -5.70 2.18 -12.05
CA GLU A 447 -5.85 1.64 -10.71
C GLU A 447 -6.80 2.47 -9.89
N ASP A 448 -7.67 1.79 -9.20
CA ASP A 448 -8.62 2.39 -8.29
C ASP A 448 -8.69 1.63 -6.98
N ALA A 449 -8.91 2.39 -5.91
CA ALA A 449 -9.19 1.88 -4.58
C ALA A 449 -10.69 1.65 -4.38
N TYR A 450 -11.03 0.54 -3.72
CA TYR A 450 -12.39 0.10 -3.47
C TYR A 450 -12.59 -0.34 -2.03
N VAL A 451 -13.83 -0.22 -1.57
CA VAL A 451 -14.32 -0.85 -0.35
C VAL A 451 -15.51 -1.73 -0.72
N LEU A 452 -15.55 -2.96 -0.21
CA LEU A 452 -16.71 -3.81 -0.37
C LEU A 452 -17.66 -3.61 0.81
N THR A 453 -18.86 -3.12 0.50
CA THR A 453 -19.93 -2.86 1.48
C THR A 453 -21.05 -3.88 1.35
N ASP A 454 -22.00 -3.84 2.27
CA ASP A 454 -23.27 -4.59 2.19
C ASP A 454 -24.13 -4.21 0.95
N LYS A 455 -23.89 -3.01 0.39
CA LYS A 455 -24.55 -2.51 -0.83
C LYS A 455 -23.79 -2.84 -2.11
N GLY A 456 -22.62 -3.46 -2.00
CA GLY A 456 -21.75 -3.85 -3.10
C GLY A 456 -20.41 -3.10 -3.13
N LEU A 457 -19.79 -3.11 -4.31
CA LEU A 457 -18.47 -2.50 -4.53
C LEU A 457 -18.60 -0.97 -4.56
N GLU A 458 -17.91 -0.31 -3.64
CA GLU A 458 -17.81 1.15 -3.57
C GLU A 458 -16.45 1.58 -4.14
N TRP A 459 -16.45 2.32 -5.24
CA TRP A 459 -15.26 2.99 -5.76
C TRP A 459 -14.98 4.25 -4.95
N ILE A 460 -13.85 4.29 -4.24
CA ILE A 460 -13.51 5.38 -3.32
C ILE A 460 -12.50 6.39 -3.88
N SER A 461 -11.67 6.00 -4.84
CA SER A 461 -10.66 6.86 -5.49
C SER A 461 -11.21 7.65 -6.68
N ARG A 462 -12.23 8.46 -6.52
CA ARG A 462 -13.02 9.14 -7.55
C ARG A 462 -12.22 10.03 -8.51
N VAL A 463 -11.23 9.45 -9.21
CA VAL A 463 -10.44 10.09 -10.28
C VAL A 463 -11.05 9.72 -11.63
N PRO A 464 -11.26 10.65 -12.56
CA PRO A 464 -11.64 10.32 -13.94
C PRO A 464 -10.77 9.21 -14.51
N ARG A 465 -11.40 8.21 -15.11
CA ARG A 465 -10.73 6.98 -15.59
C ARG A 465 -11.21 6.50 -16.96
N ASP A 466 -12.36 6.94 -17.40
CA ASP A 466 -12.77 6.69 -18.77
C ASP A 466 -12.00 7.63 -19.70
N LEU A 467 -11.63 7.12 -20.88
CA LEU A 467 -10.69 7.79 -21.79
C LEU A 467 -11.13 9.20 -22.14
N GLU A 468 -12.40 9.38 -22.39
CA GLU A 468 -13.00 10.66 -22.78
C GLU A 468 -12.94 11.69 -21.64
N ASP A 469 -13.11 11.24 -20.40
CA ASP A 469 -13.05 12.10 -19.21
C ASP A 469 -11.60 12.53 -18.92
N VAL A 470 -10.64 11.63 -19.10
CA VAL A 470 -9.21 11.95 -18.96
C VAL A 470 -8.80 12.97 -19.99
N GLU A 471 -9.15 12.77 -21.27
CA GLU A 471 -8.87 13.74 -22.33
C GLU A 471 -9.57 15.09 -22.10
N ALA A 472 -10.79 15.09 -21.55
CA ALA A 472 -11.51 16.33 -21.26
C ALA A 472 -10.77 17.20 -20.21
N LEU A 473 -10.10 16.55 -19.22
CA LEU A 473 -9.31 17.27 -18.21
C LEU A 473 -7.92 17.69 -18.71
N THR A 474 -7.32 16.91 -19.61
CA THR A 474 -5.96 17.15 -20.11
C THR A 474 -5.94 18.06 -21.35
N LYS A 475 -7.05 18.14 -22.10
CA LYS A 475 -7.17 19.06 -23.23
C LYS A 475 -7.08 20.52 -22.77
N ARG A 476 -6.11 21.24 -23.29
CA ARG A 476 -6.04 22.70 -23.14
C ARG A 476 -6.61 23.39 -24.36
N PRO A 477 -7.21 24.59 -24.20
CA PRO A 477 -7.38 25.47 -25.33
C PRO A 477 -5.99 25.68 -25.93
N ARG A 478 -5.84 25.45 -27.26
CA ARG A 478 -4.61 25.82 -27.94
C ARG A 478 -4.39 27.31 -27.67
N PRO A 479 -3.17 27.77 -27.31
CA PRO A 479 -2.90 29.18 -27.30
C PRO A 479 -3.24 29.69 -28.71
N VAL A 480 -4.10 30.70 -28.77
CA VAL A 480 -4.38 31.40 -30.03
C VAL A 480 -3.06 32.01 -30.47
N PRO A 481 -2.58 31.76 -31.71
CA PRO A 481 -1.29 32.23 -32.18
C PRO A 481 -1.19 33.75 -32.15
#